data_6a3ea3a4b8f023452054afd93276d7e5
#
_entry.id   6a3ea3a4b8f023452054afd93276d7e5
#
_cell.length_a   1.000
_cell.length_b   1.000
_cell.length_c   1.000
_cell.angle_alpha   90.00
_cell.angle_beta   90.00
_cell.angle_gamma   90.00
#
_symmetry.space_group_name_H-M   'P 1'
#
loop_
_entity.id
_entity.type
_entity.pdbx_description
1 polymer ?
#
loop_
_entity_poly.entity_id
_entity_poly.type
_entity_poly.pdbx_seq_one_letter_code
_entity_poly.pdbx_strand_id
1 'polypeptide(L)'
;MDLQKEIIENKEEFYNLAIEYYNNIDKKHRKECLITPKSISILIDHQFFTTPCVEIKLELIDQDYQKNIGHYFLYIDEKKDFVDEFLV
;
A
#
# COMPACT_ATOMS: atom_id res chain seq x y z
N MET A 1 18.26 -6.26 11.53
CA MET A 1 17.98 -5.89 10.13
C MET A 1 17.40 -4.48 10.09
N ASP A 2 17.90 -3.64 9.21
CA ASP A 2 17.43 -2.27 9.09
C ASP A 2 16.23 -2.24 8.12
N LEU A 3 15.04 -2.03 8.65
CA LEU A 3 13.81 -2.01 7.86
C LEU A 3 13.82 -0.88 6.83
N GLN A 4 14.34 0.29 7.20
CA GLN A 4 14.43 1.42 6.27
C GLN A 4 15.32 1.08 5.07
N LYS A 5 16.47 0.46 5.33
CA LYS A 5 17.38 0.06 4.28
C LYS A 5 16.76 -0.99 3.37
N GLU A 6 16.07 -1.97 3.96
CA GLU A 6 15.37 -2.99 3.19
C GLU A 6 14.33 -2.38 2.25
N ILE A 7 13.55 -1.42 2.72
CA ILE A 7 12.54 -0.75 1.91
C ILE A 7 13.20 0.04 0.77
N ILE A 8 14.27 0.78 1.06
CA ILE A 8 14.97 1.58 0.05
C ILE A 8 15.53 0.68 -1.05
N GLU A 9 16.10 -0.46 -0.69
CA GLU A 9 16.71 -1.37 -1.64
C GLU A 9 15.69 -2.18 -2.43
N ASN A 10 14.47 -2.37 -1.90
CA ASN A 10 13.44 -3.23 -2.47
C ASN A 10 12.11 -2.52 -2.69
N LYS A 11 12.12 -1.22 -2.97
CA LYS A 11 10.89 -0.43 -3.13
C LYS A 11 9.90 -1.06 -4.08
N GLU A 12 10.38 -1.56 -5.21
CA GLU A 12 9.52 -2.14 -6.23
C GLU A 12 8.79 -3.37 -5.71
N GLU A 13 9.46 -4.20 -4.92
CA GLU A 13 8.81 -5.37 -4.33
C GLU A 13 7.69 -4.98 -3.36
N PHE A 14 7.91 -3.93 -2.57
CA PHE A 14 6.90 -3.45 -1.63
C PHE A 14 5.69 -2.89 -2.38
N TYR A 15 5.90 -2.11 -3.44
CA TYR A 15 4.80 -1.60 -4.25
C TYR A 15 4.07 -2.74 -4.97
N ASN A 16 4.78 -3.71 -5.50
CA ASN A 16 4.17 -4.86 -6.16
C ASN A 16 3.31 -5.68 -5.20
N LEU A 17 3.74 -5.80 -3.95
CA LEU A 17 2.95 -6.47 -2.93
C LEU A 17 1.62 -5.74 -2.69
N ALA A 18 1.66 -4.42 -2.59
CA ALA A 18 0.45 -3.62 -2.42
C ALA A 18 -0.48 -3.74 -3.62
N ILE A 19 0.06 -3.73 -4.83
CA ILE A 19 -0.73 -3.89 -6.04
C ILE A 19 -1.40 -5.26 -6.06
N GLU A 20 -0.69 -6.30 -5.65
CA GLU A 20 -1.24 -7.65 -5.57
C GLU A 20 -2.41 -7.73 -4.59
N TYR A 21 -2.26 -7.15 -3.39
CA TYR A 21 -3.34 -7.11 -2.42
C TYR A 21 -4.54 -6.32 -2.93
N TYR A 22 -4.29 -5.17 -3.59
CA TYR A 22 -5.37 -4.39 -4.18
C TYR A 22 -6.14 -5.21 -5.22
N ASN A 23 -5.43 -5.93 -6.08
CA ASN A 23 -6.05 -6.73 -7.13
C ASN A 23 -6.82 -7.95 -6.59
N ASN A 24 -6.57 -8.34 -5.34
CA ASN A 24 -7.30 -9.43 -4.68
C ASN A 24 -8.58 -8.96 -4.00
N ILE A 25 -8.84 -7.65 -3.96
CA ILE A 25 -10.10 -7.14 -3.43
C ILE A 25 -11.21 -7.49 -4.43
N ASP A 26 -12.38 -7.89 -3.91
CA ASP A 26 -13.55 -8.21 -4.72
C ASP A 26 -13.87 -7.04 -5.65
N LYS A 27 -14.14 -7.34 -6.92
CA LYS A 27 -14.46 -6.36 -7.94
C LYS A 27 -15.64 -5.45 -7.57
N LYS A 28 -16.53 -5.92 -6.73
CA LYS A 28 -17.65 -5.11 -6.23
C LYS A 28 -17.19 -3.95 -5.37
N HIS A 29 -16.02 -4.07 -4.75
CA HIS A 29 -15.47 -3.08 -3.83
C HIS A 29 -14.23 -2.40 -4.41
N ARG A 30 -13.85 -2.75 -5.63
CA ARG A 30 -12.65 -2.29 -6.29
C ARG A 30 -13.01 -1.61 -7.61
N LYS A 31 -12.48 -0.41 -7.82
CA LYS A 31 -12.68 0.31 -9.07
C LYS A 31 -11.62 -0.10 -10.09
N GLU A 32 -12.00 -0.17 -11.35
CA GLU A 32 -11.04 -0.34 -12.43
C GLU A 32 -10.38 1.01 -12.69
N CYS A 33 -9.06 1.03 -12.54
CA CYS A 33 -8.31 2.28 -12.60
C CYS A 33 -6.83 1.98 -12.86
N LEU A 34 -6.10 3.03 -13.17
CA LEU A 34 -4.64 2.97 -13.19
C LEU A 34 -4.15 3.06 -11.75
N ILE A 35 -3.14 2.26 -11.42
CA ILE A 35 -2.57 2.22 -10.08
C ILE A 35 -1.20 2.86 -10.14
N THR A 36 -0.99 3.89 -9.34
CA THR A 36 0.28 4.62 -9.28
C THR A 36 0.88 4.50 -7.88
N PRO A 37 2.10 3.95 -7.75
CA PRO A 37 2.79 3.95 -6.47
C PRO A 37 2.99 5.38 -5.97
N LYS A 38 2.72 5.63 -4.70
CA LYS A 38 2.78 6.97 -4.14
C LYS A 38 3.84 7.14 -3.07
N SER A 39 3.79 6.30 -2.04
CA SER A 39 4.74 6.42 -0.93
C SER A 39 4.82 5.14 -0.12
N ILE A 40 5.94 4.98 0.58
CA ILE A 40 6.12 3.94 1.57
C ILE A 40 6.61 4.64 2.83
N SER A 41 5.94 4.40 3.95
CA SER A 41 6.28 5.00 5.23
C SER A 41 6.46 3.92 6.29
N ILE A 42 7.34 4.17 7.24
CA ILE A 42 7.48 3.32 8.41
C ILE A 42 6.77 4.01 9.57
N LEU A 43 5.79 3.33 10.13
CA LEU A 43 5.04 3.82 11.27
C LEU A 43 5.68 3.32 12.56
N ILE A 44 5.99 4.23 13.45
CA ILE A 44 6.56 3.95 14.76
C ILE A 44 5.62 4.58 15.79
N ASP A 45 5.26 3.82 16.82
CA ASP A 45 4.37 4.30 17.87
C ASP A 45 2.97 4.65 17.34
N HIS A 46 2.36 3.71 16.61
CA HIS A 46 1.01 3.90 16.07
C HIS A 46 -0.03 3.38 17.05
N GLN A 47 -1.13 4.14 17.21
CA GLN A 47 -2.17 3.85 18.19
C GLN A 47 -2.90 2.53 17.94
N PHE A 48 -3.13 2.18 16.67
CA PHE A 48 -3.97 1.03 16.31
C PHE A 48 -3.20 -0.17 15.78
N PHE A 49 -1.93 0.00 15.43
CA PHE A 49 -1.14 -1.08 14.84
C PHE A 49 0.07 -1.40 15.69
N THR A 50 0.42 -2.69 15.72
CA THR A 50 1.71 -3.11 16.29
C THR A 50 2.84 -2.52 15.43
N THR A 51 3.78 -1.83 16.06
CA THR A 51 4.88 -1.19 15.34
C THR A 51 6.22 -1.85 15.64
N PRO A 52 7.18 -1.75 14.71
CA PRO A 52 7.10 -0.99 13.47
C PRO A 52 6.20 -1.64 12.43
N CYS A 53 5.53 -0.81 11.66
CA CYS A 53 4.60 -1.22 10.62
C CYS A 53 4.90 -0.41 9.37
N VAL A 54 4.75 -1.01 8.19
CA VAL A 54 5.00 -0.34 6.92
C VAL A 54 3.67 0.02 6.27
N GLU A 55 3.53 1.29 5.90
CA GLU A 55 2.38 1.78 5.14
C GLU A 55 2.79 1.95 3.68
N ILE A 56 2.07 1.31 2.78
CA ILE A 56 2.30 1.46 1.35
C ILE A 56 1.06 2.13 0.75
N LYS A 57 1.26 3.28 0.13
CA LYS A 57 0.17 4.07 -0.44
C LYS A 57 0.20 3.98 -1.95
N LEU A 58 -0.94 3.62 -2.53
CA LEU A 58 -1.17 3.64 -3.97
C LEU A 58 -2.22 4.71 -4.28
N GLU A 59 -2.02 5.42 -5.40
CA GLU A 59 -3.01 6.35 -5.90
C GLU A 59 -3.80 5.67 -7.02
N LEU A 60 -5.11 5.83 -6.99
CA LEU A 60 -6.01 5.25 -7.99
C LEU A 60 -6.48 6.34 -8.92
N ILE A 61 -6.24 6.16 -10.23
CA ILE A 61 -6.49 7.18 -11.24
C ILE A 61 -7.47 6.64 -12.26
N ASP A 62 -8.51 7.42 -12.54
CA ASP A 62 -9.49 7.09 -13.58
C ASP A 62 -8.81 7.05 -14.94
N GLN A 63 -9.02 5.97 -15.69
CA GLN A 63 -8.38 5.78 -17.00
C GLN A 63 -8.85 6.81 -18.03
N ASP A 64 -10.11 7.19 -17.98
CA ASP A 64 -10.71 8.05 -18.99
C ASP A 64 -10.41 9.53 -18.74
N TYR A 65 -10.49 9.96 -17.49
CA TYR A 65 -10.38 11.37 -17.13
C TYR A 65 -9.05 11.74 -16.50
N GLN A 66 -8.19 10.77 -16.23
CA GLN A 66 -6.88 10.97 -15.58
C GLN A 66 -7.00 11.68 -14.23
N LYS A 67 -8.09 11.45 -13.52
CA LYS A 67 -8.35 12.06 -12.22
C LYS A 67 -8.11 11.06 -11.10
N ASN A 68 -7.62 11.56 -9.97
CA ASN A 68 -7.53 10.77 -8.75
C ASN A 68 -8.94 10.43 -8.27
N ILE A 69 -9.22 9.14 -8.10
CA ILE A 69 -10.51 8.66 -7.65
C ILE A 69 -10.43 7.98 -6.29
N GLY A 70 -9.25 7.92 -5.70
CA GLY A 70 -9.07 7.34 -4.39
C GLY A 70 -7.65 6.90 -4.12
N HIS A 71 -7.49 6.28 -2.98
CA HIS A 71 -6.20 5.75 -2.54
C HIS A 71 -6.40 4.38 -1.92
N TYR A 72 -5.37 3.54 -2.07
CA TYR A 72 -5.30 2.27 -1.38
C TYR A 72 -4.11 2.29 -0.44
N PHE A 73 -4.34 1.87 0.80
CA PHE A 73 -3.30 1.78 1.83
C PHE A 73 -3.17 0.32 2.26
N LEU A 74 -1.97 -0.21 2.16
CA LEU A 74 -1.63 -1.51 2.70
C LEU A 74 -0.73 -1.33 3.92
N TYR A 75 -1.05 -2.03 5.00
CA TYR A 75 -0.22 -2.06 6.21
C TYR A 75 0.30 -3.47 6.39
N ILE A 76 1.62 -3.59 6.47
CA ILE A 76 2.30 -4.87 6.70
C ILE A 76 3.30 -4.70 7.84
N ASP A 77 3.62 -5.81 8.50
CA ASP A 77 4.64 -5.79 9.55
C ASP A 77 6.04 -5.90 8.94
N GLU A 78 7.06 -5.94 9.79
CA GLU A 78 8.45 -6.02 9.34
C GLU A 78 8.80 -7.33 8.64
N LYS A 79 7.95 -8.35 8.76
CA LYS A 79 8.08 -9.64 8.08
C LYS A 79 7.28 -9.71 6.78
N LYS A 80 6.66 -8.59 6.38
CA LYS A 80 5.78 -8.49 5.22
C LYS A 80 4.46 -9.23 5.39
N ASP A 81 4.06 -9.54 6.63
CA ASP A 81 2.76 -10.13 6.90
C ASP A 81 1.69 -9.04 6.93
N PHE A 82 0.51 -9.37 6.41
CA PHE A 82 -0.64 -8.47 6.33
C PHE A 82 -1.07 -8.01 7.73
N VAL A 83 -1.27 -6.71 7.89
CA VAL A 83 -1.80 -6.12 9.11
C VAL A 83 -3.21 -5.57 8.86
N ASP A 84 -3.36 -4.68 7.88
CA ASP A 84 -4.65 -4.09 7.54
C ASP A 84 -4.59 -3.44 6.16
N GLU A 85 -5.74 -3.03 5.64
CA GLU A 85 -5.82 -2.31 4.37
C GLU A 85 -7.02 -1.36 4.40
N PHE A 86 -6.90 -0.25 3.66
CA PHE A 86 -7.95 0.74 3.54
C PHE A 86 -8.07 1.19 2.09
N LEU A 87 -9.31 1.26 1.61
CA LEU A 87 -9.65 1.80 0.30
C LEU A 87 -10.50 3.05 0.53
N VAL A 88 -9.97 4.19 0.13
CA VAL A 88 -10.58 5.50 0.45
C VAL A 88 -10.96 6.27 -0.81
#